data_3b815ec1a36a73fad78aadbef30cdbf8
#
_entry.id   3b815ec1a36a73fad78aadbef30cdbf8
#
_cell.length_a   1.000
_cell.length_b   1.000
_cell.length_c   1.000
_cell.angle_alpha   90.00
_cell.angle_beta   90.00
_cell.angle_gamma   90.00
#
_symmetry.space_group_name_H-M   'P 1'
#
loop_
_entity.id
_entity.type
_entity.pdbx_description
1 polymer ?
#
loop_
_entity_poly.entity_id
_entity_poly.type
_entity_poly.pdbx_seq_one_letter_code
_entity_poly.pdbx_strand_id
1 'polypeptide(L)'
;MKIFLKTEDEIELMRKANHLVGETLAELAKHIKPGVTTLQLDRIAEEFIRDNGAVPTFKNFPNPFGGSFPASICTSVNNVVVHGIPDEKTILTDGDIISIDCGTLFAGYNGDSAYTFCVGEVSQDVRDLLTVTRQSLYKGIEMAVAGNHVGDIGDAIQTFCEAHGYGVVRELTGHGIGREMHEDPAVPNYGKRGNGVMLKEGMCIAIEPMITMGDRRIGLLPDRWGIATRDGKPAAHFEHTIAVRRGKAEILSTFDLIENPQ
;
A
#
# COMPACT_ATOMS: atom_id res chain seq x y z
N MET A 1 -2.65 21.09 -9.92
CA MET A 1 -3.45 20.01 -9.27
C MET A 1 -4.70 19.80 -10.13
N LYS A 2 -4.90 18.59 -10.64
CA LYS A 2 -6.06 18.21 -11.45
C LYS A 2 -6.71 16.97 -10.86
N ILE A 3 -7.87 17.14 -10.24
CA ILE A 3 -8.62 16.06 -9.60
C ILE A 3 -9.68 15.55 -10.56
N PHE A 4 -9.69 14.22 -10.77
CA PHE A 4 -10.69 13.55 -11.58
C PHE A 4 -11.75 12.90 -10.68
N LEU A 5 -13.01 13.25 -10.91
CA LEU A 5 -14.14 12.55 -10.28
C LEU A 5 -14.55 11.42 -11.21
N LYS A 6 -14.53 10.20 -10.72
CA LYS A 6 -14.89 9.00 -11.46
C LYS A 6 -16.41 8.82 -11.46
N THR A 7 -16.94 8.40 -12.59
CA THR A 7 -18.34 7.96 -12.71
C THR A 7 -18.52 6.58 -12.06
N GLU A 8 -19.75 6.14 -11.85
CA GLU A 8 -20.03 4.80 -11.29
C GLU A 8 -19.48 3.68 -12.18
N ASP A 9 -19.57 3.83 -13.52
CA ASP A 9 -19.02 2.85 -14.46
C ASP A 9 -17.48 2.78 -14.36
N GLU A 10 -16.81 3.91 -14.17
CA GLU A 10 -15.37 3.96 -13.97
C GLU A 10 -14.96 3.35 -12.61
N ILE A 11 -15.73 3.61 -11.55
CA ILE A 11 -15.50 3.01 -10.23
C ILE A 11 -15.71 1.49 -10.29
N GLU A 12 -16.67 1.00 -11.07
CA GLU A 12 -16.86 -0.44 -11.28
C GLU A 12 -15.65 -1.10 -11.96
N LEU A 13 -15.03 -0.45 -12.94
CA LEU A 13 -13.78 -0.94 -13.54
C LEU A 13 -12.63 -0.93 -12.54
N MET A 14 -12.52 0.11 -11.73
CA MET A 14 -11.53 0.20 -10.66
C MET A 14 -11.75 -0.87 -9.58
N ARG A 15 -13.01 -1.20 -9.26
CA ARG A 15 -13.33 -2.30 -8.31
C ARG A 15 -12.81 -3.63 -8.83
N LYS A 16 -12.97 -3.91 -10.13
CA LYS A 16 -12.43 -5.13 -10.75
C LYS A 16 -10.90 -5.17 -10.72
N ALA A 17 -10.24 -4.04 -11.04
CA ALA A 17 -8.79 -3.94 -10.94
C ALA A 17 -8.31 -4.18 -9.49
N ASN A 18 -8.95 -3.54 -8.52
CA ASN A 18 -8.61 -3.68 -7.11
C ASN A 18 -8.93 -5.06 -6.52
N HIS A 19 -10.00 -5.72 -6.99
CA HIS A 19 -10.30 -7.10 -6.60
C HIS A 19 -9.19 -8.04 -7.05
N LEU A 20 -8.70 -7.88 -8.29
CA LEU A 20 -7.57 -8.65 -8.79
C LEU A 20 -6.28 -8.42 -8.00
N VAL A 21 -6.04 -7.18 -7.49
CA VAL A 21 -4.94 -6.94 -6.54
C VAL A 21 -5.13 -7.79 -5.29
N GLY A 22 -6.32 -7.79 -4.70
CA GLY A 22 -6.64 -8.62 -3.53
C GLY A 22 -6.45 -10.12 -3.78
N GLU A 23 -6.89 -10.62 -4.94
CA GLU A 23 -6.66 -12.01 -5.38
C GLU A 23 -5.17 -12.33 -5.54
N THR A 24 -4.39 -11.40 -6.11
CA THR A 24 -2.94 -11.55 -6.27
C THR A 24 -2.24 -11.62 -4.91
N LEU A 25 -2.57 -10.73 -3.98
CA LEU A 25 -2.02 -10.76 -2.62
C LEU A 25 -2.40 -12.04 -1.88
N ALA A 26 -3.63 -12.53 -2.04
CA ALA A 26 -4.08 -13.79 -1.47
C ALA A 26 -3.37 -15.01 -2.07
N GLU A 27 -3.09 -15.01 -3.38
CA GLU A 27 -2.26 -16.04 -4.01
C GLU A 27 -0.85 -16.04 -3.43
N LEU A 28 -0.23 -14.87 -3.31
CA LEU A 28 1.11 -14.72 -2.73
C LEU A 28 1.17 -15.18 -1.26
N ALA A 29 0.11 -14.94 -0.48
CA ALA A 29 0.02 -15.40 0.92
C ALA A 29 0.27 -16.91 1.06
N LYS A 30 -0.15 -17.73 0.10
CA LYS A 30 0.04 -19.19 0.08
C LYS A 30 1.52 -19.60 -0.07
N HIS A 31 2.35 -18.70 -0.59
CA HIS A 31 3.76 -18.95 -0.91
C HIS A 31 4.73 -18.30 0.08
N ILE A 32 4.26 -17.39 0.94
CA ILE A 32 5.11 -16.70 1.92
C ILE A 32 5.47 -17.65 3.06
N LYS A 33 6.73 -18.07 3.06
CA LYS A 33 7.32 -18.96 4.09
C LYS A 33 8.84 -18.86 4.09
N PRO A 34 9.52 -19.29 5.17
CA PRO A 34 10.97 -19.35 5.19
C PRO A 34 11.54 -20.14 3.99
N GLY A 35 12.62 -19.61 3.39
CA GLY A 35 13.32 -20.20 2.24
C GLY A 35 12.86 -19.70 0.87
N VAL A 36 11.75 -18.95 0.79
CA VAL A 36 11.30 -18.33 -0.47
C VAL A 36 12.06 -17.04 -0.73
N THR A 37 12.48 -16.80 -1.98
CA THR A 37 13.08 -15.53 -2.39
C THR A 37 12.01 -14.52 -2.79
N THR A 38 12.30 -13.23 -2.63
CA THR A 38 11.38 -12.16 -3.07
C THR A 38 11.16 -12.19 -4.57
N LEU A 39 12.16 -12.61 -5.38
CA LEU A 39 12.00 -12.79 -6.84
C LEU A 39 11.04 -13.93 -7.19
N GLN A 40 10.96 -15.00 -6.39
CA GLN A 40 9.98 -16.05 -6.61
C GLN A 40 8.55 -15.53 -6.43
N LEU A 41 8.31 -14.67 -5.42
CA LEU A 41 7.01 -14.03 -5.22
C LEU A 41 6.66 -13.09 -6.38
N ASP A 42 7.61 -12.32 -6.89
CA ASP A 42 7.40 -11.46 -8.06
C ASP A 42 6.96 -12.24 -9.30
N ARG A 43 7.62 -13.37 -9.58
CA ARG A 43 7.26 -14.23 -10.73
C ARG A 43 5.84 -14.77 -10.59
N ILE A 44 5.45 -15.22 -9.40
CA ILE A 44 4.10 -15.71 -9.13
C ILE A 44 3.08 -14.60 -9.34
N ALA A 45 3.35 -13.39 -8.82
CA ALA A 45 2.47 -12.24 -8.99
C ALA A 45 2.31 -11.86 -10.46
N GLU A 46 3.42 -11.76 -11.20
CA GLU A 46 3.37 -11.40 -12.63
C GLU A 46 2.55 -12.41 -13.45
N GLU A 47 2.78 -13.71 -13.25
CA GLU A 47 2.04 -14.77 -13.90
C GLU A 47 0.55 -14.68 -13.57
N PHE A 48 0.19 -14.60 -12.29
CA PHE A 48 -1.19 -14.50 -11.84
C PHE A 48 -1.92 -13.28 -12.42
N ILE A 49 -1.32 -12.10 -12.38
CA ILE A 49 -1.90 -10.87 -12.92
C ILE A 49 -2.17 -11.00 -14.42
N ARG A 50 -1.19 -11.53 -15.18
CA ARG A 50 -1.30 -11.69 -16.64
C ARG A 50 -2.32 -12.74 -17.05
N ASP A 51 -2.38 -13.86 -16.34
CA ASP A 51 -3.34 -14.93 -16.58
C ASP A 51 -4.79 -14.48 -16.34
N ASN A 52 -4.98 -13.47 -15.48
CA ASN A 52 -6.27 -12.82 -15.25
C ASN A 52 -6.52 -11.59 -16.14
N GLY A 53 -5.75 -11.41 -17.23
CA GLY A 53 -6.01 -10.42 -18.28
C GLY A 53 -5.65 -8.99 -17.92
N ALA A 54 -4.82 -8.79 -16.90
CA ALA A 54 -4.31 -7.47 -16.48
C ALA A 54 -2.81 -7.32 -16.75
N VAL A 55 -2.30 -6.12 -16.49
CA VAL A 55 -0.87 -5.79 -16.59
C VAL A 55 -0.37 -5.32 -15.23
N PRO A 56 0.79 -5.84 -14.73
CA PRO A 56 1.42 -5.29 -13.52
C PRO A 56 1.80 -3.83 -13.74
N THR A 57 1.25 -2.91 -12.95
CA THR A 57 1.42 -1.46 -13.17
C THR A 57 2.83 -0.99 -12.82
N PHE A 58 3.47 -1.61 -11.83
CA PHE A 58 4.81 -1.18 -11.37
C PHE A 58 5.92 -1.56 -12.35
N LYS A 59 5.75 -2.64 -13.11
CA LYS A 59 6.78 -3.07 -14.07
C LYS A 59 7.02 -2.02 -15.14
N ASN A 60 8.28 -1.57 -15.25
CA ASN A 60 8.72 -0.48 -16.10
C ASN A 60 8.22 0.91 -15.67
N PHE A 61 7.71 1.08 -14.45
CA PHE A 61 7.36 2.39 -13.93
C PHE A 61 8.60 3.30 -13.89
N PRO A 62 8.53 4.53 -14.45
CA PRO A 62 9.71 5.39 -14.60
C PRO A 62 10.24 5.89 -13.25
N ASN A 63 11.58 5.88 -13.09
CA ASN A 63 12.25 6.47 -11.94
C ASN A 63 12.70 7.90 -12.24
N PRO A 64 12.42 8.89 -11.38
CA PRO A 64 12.89 10.27 -11.56
C PRO A 64 14.43 10.39 -11.65
N PHE A 65 15.16 9.42 -11.08
CA PHE A 65 16.64 9.38 -11.11
C PHE A 65 17.19 8.59 -12.30
N GLY A 66 16.34 8.19 -13.26
CA GLY A 66 16.68 7.41 -14.45
C GLY A 66 16.48 5.90 -14.27
N GLY A 67 16.09 5.25 -15.37
CA GLY A 67 15.69 3.84 -15.36
C GLY A 67 14.20 3.63 -15.05
N SER A 68 13.84 2.37 -14.82
CA SER A 68 12.47 1.98 -14.48
C SER A 68 12.47 0.88 -13.42
N PHE A 69 11.34 0.72 -12.71
CA PHE A 69 11.17 -0.36 -11.74
C PHE A 69 11.19 -1.72 -12.46
N PRO A 70 12.05 -2.66 -12.04
CA PRO A 70 12.30 -3.86 -12.83
C PRO A 70 11.29 -5.00 -12.61
N ALA A 71 10.41 -4.87 -11.62
CA ALA A 71 9.57 -5.94 -11.11
C ALA A 71 8.07 -5.62 -11.19
N SER A 72 7.24 -6.60 -10.95
CA SER A 72 5.76 -6.51 -11.01
C SER A 72 5.13 -6.08 -9.70
N ILE A 73 5.81 -6.38 -8.58
CA ILE A 73 5.40 -6.01 -7.22
C ILE A 73 6.58 -5.38 -6.47
N CYS A 74 6.30 -4.61 -5.42
CA CYS A 74 7.32 -4.24 -4.43
C CYS A 74 7.35 -5.27 -3.30
N THR A 75 8.57 -5.62 -2.83
CA THR A 75 8.78 -6.57 -1.73
C THR A 75 9.68 -5.94 -0.68
N SER A 76 9.09 -5.42 0.37
CA SER A 76 9.78 -4.63 1.40
C SER A 76 9.90 -5.44 2.68
N VAL A 77 11.11 -5.96 2.97
CA VAL A 77 11.37 -6.87 4.09
C VAL A 77 11.87 -6.09 5.30
N ASN A 78 11.30 -6.35 6.46
CA ASN A 78 11.67 -5.83 7.79
C ASN A 78 11.76 -4.29 7.85
N ASN A 79 12.97 -3.75 7.76
CA ASN A 79 13.23 -2.31 7.85
C ASN A 79 13.09 -1.56 6.52
N VAL A 80 12.87 -2.26 5.42
CA VAL A 80 12.47 -1.62 4.15
C VAL A 80 11.00 -1.23 4.26
N VAL A 81 10.72 0.04 4.12
CA VAL A 81 9.39 0.62 4.29
C VAL A 81 8.53 0.34 3.06
N VAL A 82 9.05 0.73 1.88
CA VAL A 82 8.39 0.58 0.57
C VAL A 82 9.41 0.43 -0.56
N HIS A 83 8.92 0.08 -1.75
CA HIS A 83 9.64 0.02 -3.01
C HIS A 83 10.85 -0.93 -3.02
N GLY A 84 10.86 -1.94 -2.15
CA GLY A 84 11.88 -2.99 -2.17
C GLY A 84 11.81 -3.74 -3.50
N ILE A 85 12.97 -3.85 -4.21
CA ILE A 85 13.08 -4.58 -5.47
C ILE A 85 13.17 -6.08 -5.17
N PRO A 86 12.29 -6.91 -5.74
CA PRO A 86 12.43 -8.36 -5.66
C PRO A 86 13.76 -8.86 -6.24
N ASP A 87 14.47 -9.72 -5.51
CA ASP A 87 15.75 -10.30 -5.95
C ASP A 87 15.95 -11.75 -5.49
N GLU A 88 16.97 -12.44 -6.02
CA GLU A 88 17.26 -13.84 -5.67
C GLU A 88 18.04 -14.01 -4.36
N LYS A 89 18.58 -12.93 -3.80
CA LYS A 89 19.45 -12.96 -2.61
C LYS A 89 18.65 -12.71 -1.33
N THR A 90 17.52 -11.99 -1.45
CA THR A 90 16.62 -11.73 -0.33
C THR A 90 15.74 -12.96 -0.12
N ILE A 91 16.18 -13.85 0.76
CA ILE A 91 15.52 -15.08 1.15
C ILE A 91 14.79 -14.84 2.45
N LEU A 92 13.48 -15.10 2.48
CA LEU A 92 12.66 -14.94 3.68
C LEU A 92 13.07 -15.95 4.75
N THR A 93 13.14 -15.52 6.00
CA THR A 93 13.46 -16.34 7.16
C THR A 93 12.36 -16.27 8.21
N ASP A 94 12.34 -17.25 9.12
CA ASP A 94 11.40 -17.25 10.25
C ASP A 94 11.62 -15.98 11.11
N GLY A 95 10.55 -15.29 11.43
CA GLY A 95 10.59 -14.03 12.16
C GLY A 95 10.62 -12.76 11.29
N ASP A 96 10.79 -12.87 9.98
CA ASP A 96 10.67 -11.72 9.08
C ASP A 96 9.23 -11.24 8.93
N ILE A 97 9.09 -9.98 8.52
CA ILE A 97 7.87 -9.45 7.93
C ILE A 97 8.18 -8.96 6.51
N ILE A 98 7.20 -9.07 5.63
CA ILE A 98 7.30 -8.58 4.25
C ILE A 98 6.06 -7.78 3.89
N SER A 99 6.24 -6.52 3.54
CA SER A 99 5.20 -5.72 2.90
C SER A 99 5.25 -5.97 1.40
N ILE A 100 4.17 -6.49 0.85
CA ILE A 100 3.98 -6.64 -0.59
C ILE A 100 3.00 -5.59 -1.04
N ASP A 101 3.44 -4.79 -2.01
CA ASP A 101 2.64 -3.77 -2.66
C ASP A 101 2.47 -4.16 -4.13
N CYS A 102 1.23 -4.14 -4.61
CA CYS A 102 0.82 -4.69 -5.89
C CYS A 102 -0.15 -3.76 -6.60
N GLY A 103 0.23 -3.35 -7.81
CA GLY A 103 -0.63 -2.57 -8.71
C GLY A 103 -1.02 -3.36 -9.95
N THR A 104 -2.29 -3.26 -10.36
CA THR A 104 -2.80 -3.87 -11.61
C THR A 104 -3.44 -2.83 -12.51
N LEU A 105 -3.20 -2.93 -13.82
CA LEU A 105 -3.93 -2.18 -14.84
C LEU A 105 -4.90 -3.12 -15.55
N PHE A 106 -6.19 -2.91 -15.31
CA PHE A 106 -7.28 -3.69 -15.91
C PHE A 106 -8.27 -2.77 -16.61
N ALA A 107 -8.58 -3.05 -17.88
CA ALA A 107 -9.52 -2.27 -18.70
C ALA A 107 -9.26 -0.74 -18.68
N GLY A 108 -7.99 -0.32 -18.59
CA GLY A 108 -7.56 1.08 -18.59
C GLY A 108 -7.68 1.81 -17.26
N TYR A 109 -7.90 1.08 -16.16
CA TYR A 109 -7.92 1.61 -14.79
C TYR A 109 -6.97 0.84 -13.88
N ASN A 110 -6.34 1.56 -12.96
CA ASN A 110 -5.44 0.98 -11.98
C ASN A 110 -6.19 0.54 -10.72
N GLY A 111 -5.75 -0.60 -10.17
CA GLY A 111 -5.97 -1.01 -8.80
C GLY A 111 -4.65 -1.00 -8.05
N ASP A 112 -4.69 -0.73 -6.75
CA ASP A 112 -3.52 -0.62 -5.88
C ASP A 112 -3.86 -1.05 -4.46
N SER A 113 -2.98 -1.85 -3.86
CA SER A 113 -3.11 -2.24 -2.46
C SER A 113 -1.83 -2.88 -1.94
N ALA A 114 -1.53 -2.67 -0.65
CA ALA A 114 -0.40 -3.29 0.03
C ALA A 114 -0.83 -4.01 1.30
N TYR A 115 -0.14 -5.12 1.59
CA TYR A 115 -0.34 -5.90 2.80
C TYR A 115 1.00 -6.36 3.38
N THR A 116 1.16 -6.27 4.72
CA THR A 116 2.34 -6.78 5.42
C THR A 116 2.07 -8.15 6.01
N PHE A 117 2.82 -9.15 5.57
CA PHE A 117 2.73 -10.54 5.99
C PHE A 117 3.79 -10.88 7.03
N CYS A 118 3.45 -11.77 7.97
CA CYS A 118 4.42 -12.44 8.83
C CYS A 118 5.02 -13.65 8.09
N VAL A 119 6.30 -13.90 8.28
CA VAL A 119 7.00 -15.09 7.78
C VAL A 119 7.28 -16.00 8.98
N GLY A 120 6.50 -17.07 9.12
CA GLY A 120 6.56 -17.93 10.30
C GLY A 120 6.16 -17.19 11.59
N GLU A 121 6.94 -17.41 12.67
CA GLU A 121 6.66 -16.84 13.99
C GLU A 121 7.40 -15.52 14.19
N VAL A 122 6.66 -14.42 14.35
CA VAL A 122 7.23 -13.09 14.65
C VAL A 122 7.02 -12.71 16.12
N SER A 123 7.84 -11.78 16.63
CA SER A 123 7.73 -11.29 18.01
C SER A 123 6.41 -10.55 18.24
N GLN A 124 6.00 -10.44 19.52
CA GLN A 124 4.78 -9.71 19.87
C GLN A 124 4.85 -8.23 19.46
N ASP A 125 5.99 -7.57 19.64
CA ASP A 125 6.18 -6.16 19.25
C ASP A 125 5.96 -5.94 17.74
N VAL A 126 6.38 -6.92 16.91
CA VAL A 126 6.13 -6.89 15.47
C VAL A 126 4.64 -7.11 15.18
N ARG A 127 3.97 -8.06 15.82
CA ARG A 127 2.51 -8.25 15.68
C ARG A 127 1.72 -6.99 16.04
N ASP A 128 2.15 -6.31 17.12
CA ASP A 128 1.53 -5.05 17.57
C ASP A 128 1.72 -3.95 16.54
N LEU A 129 2.93 -3.82 15.94
CA LEU A 129 3.18 -2.88 14.83
C LEU A 129 2.21 -3.14 13.66
N LEU A 130 2.10 -4.38 13.19
CA LEU A 130 1.22 -4.73 12.09
C LEU A 130 -0.24 -4.43 12.41
N THR A 131 -0.66 -4.78 13.62
CA THR A 131 -2.03 -4.55 14.10
C THR A 131 -2.37 -3.05 14.13
N VAL A 132 -1.49 -2.23 14.71
CA VAL A 132 -1.70 -0.78 14.80
C VAL A 132 -1.64 -0.14 13.42
N THR A 133 -0.73 -0.54 12.55
CA THR A 133 -0.64 -0.02 11.18
C THR A 133 -1.92 -0.30 10.40
N ARG A 134 -2.41 -1.55 10.43
CA ARG A 134 -3.66 -1.93 9.77
C ARG A 134 -4.87 -1.19 10.36
N GLN A 135 -4.96 -1.06 11.67
CA GLN A 135 -6.05 -0.32 12.31
C GLN A 135 -6.00 1.17 11.94
N SER A 136 -4.81 1.76 11.83
CA SER A 136 -4.64 3.16 11.43
C SER A 136 -5.15 3.42 10.01
N LEU A 137 -4.98 2.46 9.09
CA LEU A 137 -5.55 2.52 7.75
C LEU A 137 -7.07 2.68 7.81
N TYR A 138 -7.76 1.85 8.59
CA TYR A 138 -9.22 1.95 8.73
C TYR A 138 -9.65 3.24 9.43
N LYS A 139 -8.85 3.77 10.40
CA LYS A 139 -9.09 5.09 10.98
C LYS A 139 -9.01 6.22 9.95
N GLY A 140 -8.07 6.13 9.03
CA GLY A 140 -7.97 7.06 7.89
C GLY A 140 -9.18 6.93 6.96
N ILE A 141 -9.58 5.71 6.61
CA ILE A 141 -10.73 5.43 5.74
C ILE A 141 -12.04 5.96 6.33
N GLU A 142 -12.25 5.85 7.65
CA GLU A 142 -13.41 6.43 8.33
C GLU A 142 -13.55 7.94 8.08
N MET A 143 -12.43 8.65 7.89
CA MET A 143 -12.40 10.08 7.59
C MET A 143 -12.54 10.40 6.10
N ALA A 144 -12.42 9.43 5.21
CA ALA A 144 -12.40 9.61 3.76
C ALA A 144 -13.81 9.77 3.16
N VAL A 145 -14.59 10.68 3.69
CA VAL A 145 -15.97 10.95 3.26
C VAL A 145 -16.10 12.33 2.60
N ALA A 146 -17.05 12.48 1.70
CA ALA A 146 -17.30 13.75 1.01
C ALA A 146 -17.59 14.89 2.01
N GLY A 147 -16.89 16.01 1.86
CA GLY A 147 -16.94 17.17 2.74
C GLY A 147 -15.80 17.26 3.75
N ASN A 148 -15.14 16.16 4.08
CA ASN A 148 -13.89 16.15 4.85
C ASN A 148 -12.70 16.55 3.96
N HIS A 149 -11.51 16.63 4.54
CA HIS A 149 -10.27 17.00 3.85
C HIS A 149 -9.23 15.88 3.96
N VAL A 150 -8.25 15.86 3.07
CA VAL A 150 -7.14 14.89 3.16
C VAL A 150 -6.39 14.99 4.49
N GLY A 151 -6.36 16.18 5.11
CA GLY A 151 -5.78 16.38 6.44
C GLY A 151 -6.55 15.68 7.56
N ASP A 152 -7.85 15.38 7.39
CA ASP A 152 -8.64 14.62 8.36
C ASP A 152 -8.21 13.16 8.37
N ILE A 153 -7.89 12.60 7.18
CA ILE A 153 -7.33 11.27 7.01
C ILE A 153 -5.98 11.17 7.73
N GLY A 154 -5.06 12.08 7.40
CA GLY A 154 -3.72 12.10 7.97
C GLY A 154 -3.70 12.32 9.48
N ASP A 155 -4.56 13.21 10.01
CA ASP A 155 -4.71 13.44 11.46
C ASP A 155 -5.17 12.18 12.19
N ALA A 156 -6.13 11.44 11.62
CA ALA A 156 -6.64 10.21 12.22
C ALA A 156 -5.56 9.12 12.27
N ILE A 157 -4.82 8.90 11.18
CA ILE A 157 -3.72 7.93 11.10
C ILE A 157 -2.62 8.32 12.09
N GLN A 158 -2.13 9.55 12.02
CA GLN A 158 -1.04 10.04 12.84
C GLN A 158 -1.37 9.95 14.34
N THR A 159 -2.51 10.48 14.74
CA THR A 159 -2.93 10.49 16.16
C THR A 159 -3.02 9.07 16.70
N PHE A 160 -3.56 8.14 15.92
CA PHE A 160 -3.68 6.75 16.34
C PHE A 160 -2.31 6.07 16.49
N CYS A 161 -1.43 6.18 15.49
CA CYS A 161 -0.11 5.52 15.53
C CYS A 161 0.81 6.12 16.60
N GLU A 162 0.89 7.46 16.71
CA GLU A 162 1.73 8.14 17.69
C GLU A 162 1.27 7.87 19.14
N ALA A 163 -0.04 7.70 19.38
CA ALA A 163 -0.58 7.29 20.68
C ALA A 163 -0.14 5.87 21.11
N HIS A 164 0.23 5.00 20.14
CA HIS A 164 0.79 3.67 20.39
C HIS A 164 2.32 3.65 20.39
N GLY A 165 2.98 4.82 20.26
CA GLY A 165 4.44 4.95 20.30
C GLY A 165 5.15 4.66 18.99
N TYR A 166 4.42 4.59 17.86
CA TYR A 166 4.98 4.32 16.53
C TYR A 166 5.26 5.60 15.74
N GLY A 167 6.26 5.56 14.85
CA GLY A 167 6.60 6.64 13.95
C GLY A 167 5.75 6.61 12.67
N VAL A 168 5.32 7.79 12.21
CA VAL A 168 4.58 7.93 10.94
C VAL A 168 5.51 8.56 9.90
N VAL A 169 5.74 7.88 8.78
CA VAL A 169 6.55 8.39 7.67
C VAL A 169 5.87 9.62 7.07
N ARG A 170 6.65 10.67 6.77
CA ARG A 170 6.14 11.96 6.29
C ARG A 170 6.59 12.33 4.89
N GLU A 171 7.62 11.68 4.40
CA GLU A 171 8.25 11.93 3.10
C GLU A 171 7.51 11.25 1.94
N LEU A 172 6.63 10.31 2.27
CA LEU A 172 5.80 9.54 1.35
C LEU A 172 4.33 9.73 1.67
N THR A 173 3.48 9.59 0.68
CA THR A 173 2.05 9.87 0.80
C THR A 173 1.24 8.92 -0.06
N GLY A 174 0.02 8.64 0.31
CA GLY A 174 -0.99 8.12 -0.58
C GLY A 174 -1.34 9.13 -1.69
N HIS A 175 -2.17 8.74 -2.62
CA HIS A 175 -2.41 9.49 -3.85
C HIS A 175 -3.83 9.28 -4.40
N GLY A 176 -4.25 10.16 -5.29
CA GLY A 176 -5.36 9.87 -6.18
C GLY A 176 -4.98 8.74 -7.15
N ILE A 177 -5.95 7.97 -7.60
CA ILE A 177 -5.74 6.85 -8.51
C ILE A 177 -6.88 6.73 -9.52
N GLY A 178 -6.58 6.22 -10.72
CA GLY A 178 -7.57 6.04 -11.76
C GLY A 178 -6.97 5.52 -13.05
N ARG A 179 -6.98 6.30 -14.10
CA ARG A 179 -6.31 5.94 -15.36
C ARG A 179 -4.80 5.99 -15.24
N GLU A 180 -4.30 6.96 -14.46
CA GLU A 180 -2.91 6.97 -14.05
C GLU A 180 -2.79 6.31 -12.66
N MET A 181 -1.63 5.67 -12.42
CA MET A 181 -1.32 5.05 -11.12
C MET A 181 -1.32 6.12 -10.03
N HIS A 182 -0.66 7.24 -10.28
CA HIS A 182 -0.60 8.37 -9.36
C HIS A 182 -1.34 9.57 -9.97
N GLU A 183 -2.43 9.96 -9.34
CA GLU A 183 -3.21 11.15 -9.63
C GLU A 183 -3.22 12.10 -8.42
N ASP A 184 -3.66 13.34 -8.63
CA ASP A 184 -4.01 14.25 -7.52
C ASP A 184 -5.30 13.79 -6.80
N PRO A 185 -5.43 14.01 -5.49
CA PRO A 185 -4.49 14.68 -4.61
C PRO A 185 -3.47 13.74 -3.97
N ALA A 186 -2.36 14.29 -3.43
CA ALA A 186 -1.57 13.58 -2.43
C ALA A 186 -2.40 13.39 -1.15
N VAL A 187 -2.23 12.22 -0.50
CA VAL A 187 -2.95 11.82 0.73
C VAL A 187 -1.94 11.51 1.84
N PRO A 188 -1.40 12.51 2.54
CA PRO A 188 -0.43 12.28 3.61
C PRO A 188 -1.01 11.47 4.77
N ASN A 189 -0.16 10.65 5.40
CA ASN A 189 -0.48 9.90 6.60
C ASN A 189 -0.36 10.72 7.90
N TYR A 190 -0.19 12.01 7.77
CA TYR A 190 -0.13 13.00 8.86
C TYR A 190 -0.84 14.28 8.44
N GLY A 191 -1.26 15.08 9.39
CA GLY A 191 -1.91 16.33 9.04
C GLY A 191 -2.61 17.03 10.19
N LYS A 192 -3.55 17.90 9.82
CA LYS A 192 -4.45 18.60 10.73
C LYS A 192 -5.86 18.57 10.15
N ARG A 193 -6.83 18.35 10.99
CA ARG A 193 -8.26 18.38 10.62
C ARG A 193 -8.63 19.64 9.85
N GLY A 194 -9.42 19.47 8.80
CA GLY A 194 -9.92 20.55 7.96
C GLY A 194 -8.88 21.13 7.00
N ASN A 195 -7.66 20.59 6.94
CA ASN A 195 -6.61 21.09 6.06
C ASN A 195 -6.47 20.26 4.78
N GLY A 196 -5.95 20.90 3.75
CA GLY A 196 -5.68 20.28 2.45
C GLY A 196 -6.89 20.25 1.54
N VAL A 197 -6.85 19.32 0.58
CA VAL A 197 -7.91 19.18 -0.42
C VAL A 197 -9.20 18.66 0.20
N MET A 198 -10.30 19.30 -0.10
CA MET A 198 -11.64 18.82 0.30
C MET A 198 -12.03 17.62 -0.56
N LEU A 199 -12.42 16.53 0.11
CA LEU A 199 -12.85 15.30 -0.51
C LEU A 199 -14.23 15.47 -1.15
N LYS A 200 -14.38 15.00 -2.38
CA LYS A 200 -15.63 15.04 -3.14
C LYS A 200 -16.04 13.63 -3.54
N GLU A 201 -17.33 13.40 -3.57
CA GLU A 201 -17.90 12.15 -4.07
C GLU A 201 -17.37 11.84 -5.48
N GLY A 202 -16.98 10.58 -5.74
CA GLY A 202 -16.35 10.14 -6.97
C GLY A 202 -14.83 10.29 -7.03
N MET A 203 -14.15 10.90 -6.03
CA MET A 203 -12.71 10.78 -5.92
C MET A 203 -12.35 9.34 -5.59
N CYS A 204 -11.33 8.78 -6.28
CA CYS A 204 -10.69 7.52 -5.89
C CYS A 204 -9.27 7.83 -5.41
N ILE A 205 -8.92 7.33 -4.23
CA ILE A 205 -7.63 7.59 -3.57
C ILE A 205 -7.08 6.32 -2.94
N ALA A 206 -5.75 6.20 -2.93
CA ALA A 206 -5.00 5.26 -2.13
C ALA A 206 -4.72 5.87 -0.74
N ILE A 207 -5.02 5.12 0.31
CA ILE A 207 -4.69 5.45 1.70
C ILE A 207 -3.74 4.37 2.17
N GLU A 208 -2.51 4.74 2.49
CA GLU A 208 -1.38 3.83 2.64
C GLU A 208 -0.47 4.21 3.82
N PRO A 209 -0.89 4.01 5.07
CA PRO A 209 -0.03 4.27 6.22
C PRO A 209 1.25 3.44 6.16
N MET A 210 2.39 4.13 6.21
CA MET A 210 3.73 3.60 6.37
C MET A 210 4.21 3.94 7.78
N ILE A 211 4.30 2.92 8.63
CA ILE A 211 4.50 3.06 10.07
C ILE A 211 5.76 2.34 10.50
N THR A 212 6.59 3.02 11.30
CA THR A 212 7.88 2.51 11.77
C THR A 212 7.80 2.14 13.25
N MET A 213 8.44 1.04 13.63
CA MET A 213 8.53 0.62 15.04
C MET A 213 9.36 1.59 15.90
N GLY A 214 10.19 2.39 15.26
CA GLY A 214 11.08 3.34 15.92
C GLY A 214 10.95 4.77 15.42
N ASP A 215 12.10 5.34 15.06
CA ASP A 215 12.15 6.70 14.51
C ASP A 215 11.47 6.72 13.12
N ARG A 216 10.65 7.74 12.87
CA ARG A 216 9.95 7.93 11.59
C ARG A 216 10.85 8.25 10.40
N ARG A 217 12.15 8.55 10.64
CA ARG A 217 13.09 8.97 9.59
C ARG A 217 13.47 7.80 8.68
N ILE A 218 13.44 8.08 7.39
CA ILE A 218 13.73 7.11 6.33
C ILE A 218 14.92 7.54 5.48
N GLY A 219 15.43 6.64 4.66
CA GLY A 219 16.50 6.90 3.72
C GLY A 219 16.38 6.05 2.47
N LEU A 220 16.80 6.61 1.33
CA LEU A 220 16.85 5.91 0.06
C LEU A 220 18.01 4.90 0.06
N LEU A 221 17.73 3.69 -0.40
CA LEU A 221 18.74 2.64 -0.57
C LEU A 221 19.62 2.87 -1.82
N PRO A 222 20.79 2.21 -1.92
CA PRO A 222 21.70 2.38 -3.06
C PRO A 222 21.10 2.00 -4.42
N ASP A 223 20.07 1.16 -4.45
CA ASP A 223 19.32 0.76 -5.65
C ASP A 223 18.48 1.89 -6.25
N ARG A 224 18.33 3.02 -5.53
CA ARG A 224 17.57 4.22 -5.89
C ARG A 224 16.06 4.00 -5.96
N TRP A 225 15.56 2.93 -5.34
CA TRP A 225 14.13 2.59 -5.21
C TRP A 225 13.74 2.33 -3.77
N GLY A 226 14.35 1.33 -3.17
CA GLY A 226 14.03 0.92 -1.80
C GLY A 226 14.21 2.06 -0.81
N ILE A 227 13.25 2.21 0.08
CA ILE A 227 13.28 3.21 1.15
C ILE A 227 13.23 2.45 2.48
N ALA A 228 14.22 2.69 3.34
CA ALA A 228 14.36 1.99 4.61
C ALA A 228 14.36 2.93 5.81
N THR A 229 14.02 2.40 6.98
CA THR A 229 14.14 3.13 8.25
C THR A 229 15.62 3.42 8.55
N ARG A 230 15.91 4.59 9.10
CA ARG A 230 17.30 4.97 9.43
C ARG A 230 17.85 4.27 10.65
N ASP A 231 16.97 3.84 11.56
CA ASP A 231 17.35 3.15 12.79
C ASP A 231 17.42 1.62 12.63
N GLY A 232 17.09 1.11 11.44
CA GLY A 232 17.09 -0.33 11.13
C GLY A 232 15.96 -1.13 11.76
N LYS A 233 15.01 -0.47 12.44
CA LYS A 233 13.85 -1.15 13.04
C LYS A 233 12.78 -1.46 11.99
N PRO A 234 11.93 -2.48 12.23
CA PRO A 234 10.88 -2.85 11.31
C PRO A 234 9.91 -1.71 10.98
N ALA A 235 9.36 -1.76 9.77
CA ALA A 235 8.25 -0.93 9.32
C ALA A 235 7.14 -1.80 8.73
N ALA A 236 5.91 -1.31 8.77
CA ALA A 236 4.76 -1.96 8.16
C ALA A 236 4.06 -1.00 7.20
N HIS A 237 3.51 -1.56 6.12
CA HIS A 237 2.74 -0.86 5.10
C HIS A 237 1.46 -1.63 4.82
N PHE A 238 0.33 -0.97 4.96
CA PHE A 238 -0.99 -1.46 4.56
C PHE A 238 -1.68 -0.40 3.73
N GLU A 239 -2.40 -0.83 2.71
CA GLU A 239 -3.02 0.10 1.78
C GLU A 239 -4.36 -0.42 1.28
N HIS A 240 -5.30 0.52 1.14
CA HIS A 240 -6.53 0.32 0.39
C HIS A 240 -6.76 1.45 -0.62
N THR A 241 -7.15 1.09 -1.83
CA THR A 241 -7.84 2.00 -2.74
C THR A 241 -9.30 2.12 -2.33
N ILE A 242 -9.79 3.36 -2.20
CA ILE A 242 -11.18 3.65 -1.84
C ILE A 242 -11.82 4.63 -2.83
N ALA A 243 -13.14 4.58 -2.94
CA ALA A 243 -13.94 5.63 -3.54
C ALA A 243 -14.59 6.49 -2.44
N VAL A 244 -14.41 7.81 -2.53
CA VAL A 244 -15.05 8.77 -1.62
C VAL A 244 -16.53 8.80 -1.91
N ARG A 245 -17.35 8.58 -0.87
CA ARG A 245 -18.81 8.61 -0.89
C ARG A 245 -19.35 9.56 0.17
N ARG A 246 -20.66 9.82 0.12
CA ARG A 246 -21.35 10.51 1.22
C ARG A 246 -21.53 9.55 2.40
N GLY A 247 -21.14 9.98 3.58
CA GLY A 247 -21.36 9.25 4.84
C GLY A 247 -20.31 8.17 5.12
N LYS A 248 -19.96 7.30 4.17
CA LYS A 248 -18.95 6.26 4.36
C LYS A 248 -18.20 6.01 3.05
N ALA A 249 -16.87 5.95 3.12
CA ALA A 249 -16.04 5.55 1.98
C ALA A 249 -16.35 4.12 1.53
N GLU A 250 -16.25 3.87 0.25
CA GLU A 250 -16.32 2.54 -0.33
C GLU A 250 -14.91 2.00 -0.56
N ILE A 251 -14.55 0.89 0.09
CA ILE A 251 -13.27 0.22 -0.12
C ILE A 251 -13.38 -0.60 -1.40
N LEU A 252 -12.47 -0.39 -2.36
CA LEU A 252 -12.47 -1.08 -3.65
C LEU A 252 -11.54 -2.30 -3.65
N SER A 253 -10.42 -2.27 -2.91
CA SER A 253 -9.54 -3.42 -2.67
C SER A 253 -10.05 -4.25 -1.49
N THR A 254 -9.49 -5.46 -1.28
CA THR A 254 -9.96 -6.32 -0.18
C THR A 254 -8.81 -7.10 0.45
N PHE A 255 -8.86 -7.23 1.77
CA PHE A 255 -8.03 -8.17 2.55
C PHE A 255 -8.77 -9.45 2.95
N ASP A 256 -10.08 -9.53 2.68
CA ASP A 256 -10.90 -10.68 3.08
C ASP A 256 -10.38 -12.01 2.53
N LEU A 257 -9.84 -12.00 1.31
CA LEU A 257 -9.26 -13.19 0.67
C LEU A 257 -7.97 -13.68 1.35
N ILE A 258 -7.27 -12.78 2.06
CA ILE A 258 -6.06 -13.08 2.83
C ILE A 258 -6.42 -13.52 4.24
N GLU A 259 -7.34 -12.80 4.89
CA GLU A 259 -7.67 -12.96 6.30
C GLU A 259 -8.70 -14.08 6.56
N ASN A 260 -9.53 -14.38 5.59
CA ASN A 260 -10.57 -15.41 5.63
C ASN A 260 -10.47 -16.35 4.40
N PRO A 261 -9.33 -17.06 4.21
CA PRO A 261 -9.17 -17.94 3.05
C PRO A 261 -10.25 -19.03 3.06
N GLN A 262 -10.94 -19.21 1.90
CA GLN A 262 -11.98 -20.23 1.72
C GLN A 262 -11.37 -21.61 1.56
#